data_d7bf519709a187021a2bacee92cf61d0
#
_entry.id   d7bf519709a187021a2bacee92cf61d0
#
_cell.length_a   1.000
_cell.length_b   1.000
_cell.length_c   1.000
_cell.angle_alpha   90.00
_cell.angle_beta   90.00
_cell.angle_gamma   90.00
#
_symmetry.space_group_name_H-M   'P 1'
#
loop_
_entity.id
_entity.type
_entity.pdbx_description
1 polymer ?
#
loop_
_entity_poly.entity_id
_entity_poly.type
_entity_poly.pdbx_seq_one_letter_code
_entity_poly.pdbx_strand_id
1 'polypeptide(L)'
;MSDHADLLKRIEELEKKLKQCQEREKELESLIEEYNEVLKKQFQVFDDFFEKLGTKKMIDPLTRVYSKDHFLRLLSYQHQRSFEENIPYTIFFVKVQSRGEEKESTLMRVGKVLKECVRVPLDSVGRYSDDIFALFVVDVPKSVASKIAERIENFIKDIPVEYKIAFKSYPEDFMDLEKAVSELKKAVS
;
A
#
# COMPACT_ATOMS: atom_id res chain seq x y z
N MET A 1 37.76 -58.31 -21.38
CA MET A 1 36.91 -57.91 -22.54
C MET A 1 35.44 -57.62 -22.18
N SER A 2 34.91 -58.22 -21.15
CA SER A 2 33.55 -57.96 -20.63
C SER A 2 33.35 -56.49 -20.16
N ASP A 3 34.27 -55.97 -19.35
CA ASP A 3 34.17 -54.64 -18.76
C ASP A 3 34.12 -53.49 -19.79
N HIS A 4 34.78 -53.64 -20.92
CA HIS A 4 34.79 -52.60 -21.96
C HIS A 4 33.47 -52.53 -22.73
N ALA A 5 32.84 -53.67 -22.97
CA ALA A 5 31.50 -53.74 -23.58
C ALA A 5 30.40 -53.17 -22.67
N ASP A 6 30.51 -53.40 -21.36
CA ASP A 6 29.59 -52.87 -20.36
C ASP A 6 29.76 -51.35 -20.20
N LEU A 7 30.97 -50.84 -20.26
CA LEU A 7 31.23 -49.39 -20.25
C LEU A 7 30.66 -48.70 -21.50
N LEU A 8 30.80 -49.29 -22.68
CA LEU A 8 30.24 -48.74 -23.92
C LEU A 8 28.69 -48.66 -23.85
N LYS A 9 28.05 -49.73 -23.39
CA LYS A 9 26.58 -49.70 -23.18
C LYS A 9 26.17 -48.63 -22.21
N ARG A 10 26.95 -48.45 -21.16
CA ARG A 10 26.64 -47.41 -20.14
C ARG A 10 26.80 -45.99 -20.70
N ILE A 11 27.80 -45.78 -21.57
CA ILE A 11 27.98 -44.50 -22.27
C ILE A 11 26.77 -44.22 -23.18
N GLU A 12 26.36 -45.18 -24.00
CA GLU A 12 25.19 -45.03 -24.87
C GLU A 12 23.89 -44.71 -24.08
N GLU A 13 23.69 -45.39 -22.94
CA GLU A 13 22.54 -45.10 -22.06
C GLU A 13 22.61 -43.69 -21.48
N LEU A 14 23.79 -43.23 -21.08
CA LEU A 14 23.97 -41.88 -20.54
C LEU A 14 23.80 -40.81 -21.61
N GLU A 15 24.33 -41.01 -22.81
CA GLU A 15 24.13 -40.12 -23.96
C GLU A 15 22.64 -39.98 -24.32
N LYS A 16 21.91 -41.12 -24.33
CA LYS A 16 20.46 -41.13 -24.57
C LYS A 16 19.71 -40.34 -23.48
N LYS A 17 20.07 -40.53 -22.23
CA LYS A 17 19.46 -39.77 -21.10
C LYS A 17 19.80 -38.30 -21.19
N LEU A 18 21.02 -37.95 -21.52
CA LEU A 18 21.45 -36.57 -21.70
C LEU A 18 20.65 -35.87 -22.80
N LYS A 19 20.47 -36.54 -23.94
CA LYS A 19 19.68 -36.02 -25.05
C LYS A 19 18.21 -35.79 -24.64
N GLN A 20 17.62 -36.76 -23.97
CA GLN A 20 16.26 -36.63 -23.47
C GLN A 20 16.12 -35.47 -22.43
N CYS A 21 17.13 -35.28 -21.60
CA CYS A 21 17.16 -34.18 -20.64
C CYS A 21 17.24 -32.82 -21.31
N GLN A 22 18.08 -32.69 -22.33
CA GLN A 22 18.24 -31.47 -23.14
C GLN A 22 16.98 -31.15 -23.97
N GLU A 23 16.28 -32.16 -24.50
CA GLU A 23 15.04 -31.97 -25.20
C GLU A 23 13.96 -31.45 -24.24
N ARG A 24 13.88 -32.05 -23.05
CA ARG A 24 12.93 -31.62 -22.00
C ARG A 24 13.24 -30.22 -21.45
N GLU A 25 14.50 -29.85 -21.33
CA GLU A 25 14.95 -28.51 -20.92
C GLU A 25 14.44 -27.46 -21.91
N LYS A 26 14.61 -27.70 -23.23
CA LYS A 26 14.12 -26.82 -24.28
C LYS A 26 12.58 -26.70 -24.30
N GLU A 27 11.89 -27.80 -24.04
CA GLU A 27 10.42 -27.77 -23.92
C GLU A 27 9.96 -26.93 -22.73
N LEU A 28 10.68 -27.04 -21.59
CA LEU A 28 10.39 -26.25 -20.40
C LEU A 28 10.71 -24.76 -20.60
N GLU A 29 11.80 -24.43 -21.26
CA GLU A 29 12.14 -23.05 -21.61
C GLU A 29 11.06 -22.42 -22.49
N SER A 30 10.63 -23.13 -23.53
CA SER A 30 9.54 -22.66 -24.39
C SER A 30 8.22 -22.46 -23.63
N LEU A 31 7.90 -23.37 -22.71
CA LEU A 31 6.70 -23.26 -21.88
C LEU A 31 6.78 -22.06 -20.91
N ILE A 32 7.96 -21.79 -20.37
CA ILE A 32 8.19 -20.62 -19.51
C ILE A 32 8.01 -19.32 -20.30
N GLU A 33 8.52 -19.25 -21.52
CA GLU A 33 8.34 -18.09 -22.39
C GLU A 33 6.86 -17.85 -22.72
N GLU A 34 6.12 -18.89 -23.09
CA GLU A 34 4.66 -18.80 -23.33
C GLU A 34 3.91 -18.32 -22.09
N TYR A 35 4.26 -18.88 -20.93
CA TYR A 35 3.62 -18.50 -19.67
C TYR A 35 3.90 -17.04 -19.29
N ASN A 36 5.12 -16.57 -19.52
CA ASN A 36 5.49 -15.18 -19.31
C ASN A 36 4.74 -14.22 -20.25
N GLU A 37 4.51 -14.62 -21.51
CA GLU A 37 3.71 -13.82 -22.43
C GLU A 37 2.22 -13.75 -22.01
N VAL A 38 1.66 -14.86 -21.56
CA VAL A 38 0.30 -14.90 -21.03
C VAL A 38 0.17 -14.00 -19.78
N LEU A 39 1.13 -14.08 -18.88
CA LEU A 39 1.15 -13.21 -17.69
C LEU A 39 1.25 -11.73 -18.08
N LYS A 40 2.12 -11.35 -19.00
CA LYS A 40 2.22 -9.98 -19.49
C LYS A 40 0.89 -9.48 -20.07
N LYS A 41 0.21 -10.28 -20.87
CA LYS A 41 -1.10 -9.94 -21.43
C LYS A 41 -2.16 -9.78 -20.33
N GLN A 42 -2.16 -10.66 -19.34
CA GLN A 42 -3.08 -10.55 -18.20
C GLN A 42 -2.83 -9.27 -17.39
N PHE A 43 -1.57 -8.91 -17.12
CA PHE A 43 -1.24 -7.66 -16.46
C PHE A 43 -1.66 -6.44 -17.27
N GLN A 44 -1.48 -6.45 -18.59
CA GLN A 44 -1.95 -5.36 -19.45
C GLN A 44 -3.48 -5.21 -19.40
N VAL A 45 -4.22 -6.32 -19.49
CA VAL A 45 -5.69 -6.29 -19.36
C VAL A 45 -6.12 -5.78 -17.98
N PHE A 46 -5.40 -6.13 -16.93
CA PHE A 46 -5.64 -5.65 -15.57
C PHE A 46 -5.37 -4.15 -15.47
N ASP A 47 -4.25 -3.67 -16.01
CA ASP A 47 -3.90 -2.24 -16.03
C ASP A 47 -4.94 -1.42 -16.82
N ASP A 48 -5.37 -1.89 -18.00
CA ASP A 48 -6.41 -1.26 -18.79
C ASP A 48 -7.77 -1.23 -18.08
N PHE A 49 -8.10 -2.31 -17.37
CA PHE A 49 -9.31 -2.39 -16.57
C PHE A 49 -9.27 -1.41 -15.40
N PHE A 50 -8.15 -1.31 -14.70
CA PHE A 50 -7.95 -0.33 -13.64
C PHE A 50 -7.90 1.11 -14.16
N GLU A 51 -7.36 1.36 -15.34
CA GLU A 51 -7.45 2.67 -16.00
C GLU A 51 -8.90 3.06 -16.30
N LYS A 52 -9.68 2.14 -16.85
CA LYS A 52 -11.10 2.37 -17.16
C LYS A 52 -11.96 2.55 -15.92
N LEU A 53 -11.66 1.86 -14.82
CA LEU A 53 -12.35 2.03 -13.53
C LEU A 53 -11.98 3.34 -12.82
N GLY A 54 -11.04 4.14 -13.35
CA GLY A 54 -10.63 5.39 -12.75
C GLY A 54 -9.80 5.25 -11.48
N THR A 55 -9.10 4.12 -11.30
CA THR A 55 -8.23 3.88 -10.15
C THR A 55 -7.04 4.84 -10.06
N LYS A 56 -6.62 5.44 -11.18
CA LYS A 56 -5.71 6.60 -11.15
C LYS A 56 -6.26 7.76 -10.32
N LYS A 57 -7.60 7.84 -10.15
CA LYS A 57 -8.27 8.81 -9.27
C LYS A 57 -8.36 8.35 -7.81
N MET A 58 -8.15 7.05 -7.52
CA MET A 58 -8.26 6.51 -6.17
C MET A 58 -6.95 6.59 -5.40
N ILE A 59 -5.83 6.44 -6.08
CA ILE A 59 -4.48 6.41 -5.49
C ILE A 59 -3.71 7.66 -5.91
N ASP A 60 -3.07 8.31 -4.94
CA ASP A 60 -2.13 9.38 -5.21
C ASP A 60 -0.89 8.80 -5.92
N PRO A 61 -0.53 9.29 -7.11
CA PRO A 61 0.54 8.70 -7.92
C PRO A 61 1.92 8.83 -7.28
N LEU A 62 2.15 9.85 -6.46
CA LEU A 62 3.42 10.10 -5.82
C LEU A 62 3.60 9.24 -4.57
N THR A 63 2.66 9.30 -3.64
CA THR A 63 2.81 8.72 -2.30
C THR A 63 2.21 7.33 -2.18
N ARG A 64 1.43 6.88 -3.17
CA ARG A 64 0.78 5.58 -3.21
C ARG A 64 -0.19 5.31 -2.03
N VAL A 65 -0.62 6.35 -1.35
CA VAL A 65 -1.77 6.34 -0.45
C VAL A 65 -3.03 6.71 -1.23
N TYR A 66 -4.20 6.66 -0.60
CA TYR A 66 -5.43 7.09 -1.28
C TYR A 66 -5.38 8.57 -1.68
N SER A 67 -5.99 8.89 -2.81
CA SER A 67 -6.22 10.28 -3.20
C SER A 67 -7.19 10.95 -2.21
N LYS A 68 -7.17 12.27 -2.15
CA LYS A 68 -8.08 13.04 -1.31
C LYS A 68 -9.55 12.64 -1.49
N ASP A 69 -10.00 12.60 -2.74
CA ASP A 69 -11.41 12.34 -3.05
C ASP A 69 -11.83 10.93 -2.65
N HIS A 70 -10.97 9.95 -2.88
CA HIS A 70 -11.24 8.57 -2.49
C HIS A 70 -11.22 8.41 -0.96
N PHE A 71 -10.21 8.99 -0.30
CA PHE A 71 -10.13 8.99 1.16
C PHE A 71 -11.36 9.60 1.81
N LEU A 72 -11.83 10.76 1.33
CA LEU A 72 -13.02 11.41 1.88
C LEU A 72 -14.30 10.58 1.68
N ARG A 73 -14.42 9.85 0.56
CA ARG A 73 -15.54 8.90 0.37
C ARG A 73 -15.49 7.76 1.39
N LEU A 74 -14.32 7.16 1.58
CA LEU A 74 -14.14 6.10 2.58
C LEU A 74 -14.42 6.60 3.99
N LEU A 75 -13.99 7.81 4.31
CA LEU A 75 -14.22 8.45 5.60
C LEU A 75 -15.72 8.74 5.83
N SER A 76 -16.43 9.23 4.81
CA SER A 76 -17.87 9.45 4.87
C SER A 76 -18.64 8.15 5.10
N TYR A 77 -18.25 7.08 4.39
CA TYR A 77 -18.82 5.74 4.57
C TYR A 77 -18.55 5.22 6.00
N GLN A 78 -17.32 5.37 6.48
CA GLN A 78 -16.96 4.96 7.85
C GLN A 78 -17.76 5.76 8.90
N HIS A 79 -17.94 7.06 8.68
CA HIS A 79 -18.72 7.91 9.61
C HIS A 79 -20.18 7.45 9.69
N GLN A 80 -20.81 7.18 8.55
CA GLN A 80 -22.18 6.65 8.51
C GLN A 80 -22.26 5.30 9.24
N ARG A 81 -21.35 4.40 8.96
CA ARG A 81 -21.28 3.09 9.62
C ARG A 81 -21.09 3.23 11.14
N SER A 82 -20.20 4.13 11.56
CA SER A 82 -19.93 4.38 12.96
C SER A 82 -21.16 4.95 13.68
N PHE A 83 -21.95 5.77 13.00
CA PHE A 83 -23.20 6.27 13.52
C PHE A 83 -24.26 5.17 13.68
N GLU A 84 -24.38 4.28 12.70
CA GLU A 84 -25.37 3.18 12.72
C GLU A 84 -25.00 2.08 13.73
N GLU A 85 -23.73 1.74 13.83
CA GLU A 85 -23.22 0.61 14.64
C GLU A 85 -22.64 1.05 16.01
N ASN A 86 -22.59 2.35 16.30
CA ASN A 86 -21.95 2.94 17.49
C ASN A 86 -20.47 2.53 17.65
N ILE A 87 -19.74 2.44 16.54
CA ILE A 87 -18.32 2.09 16.54
C ILE A 87 -17.49 3.38 16.63
N PRO A 88 -16.61 3.55 17.63
CA PRO A 88 -15.74 4.71 17.69
C PRO A 88 -14.68 4.65 16.58
N TYR A 89 -14.24 5.81 16.13
CA TYR A 89 -13.08 5.93 15.24
C TYR A 89 -12.41 7.28 15.45
N THR A 90 -11.13 7.34 15.07
CA THR A 90 -10.34 8.57 15.20
C THR A 90 -9.76 8.98 13.87
N ILE A 91 -9.86 10.27 13.56
CA ILE A 91 -9.26 10.89 12.37
C ILE A 91 -7.97 11.59 12.80
N PHE A 92 -6.88 11.35 12.07
CA PHE A 92 -5.60 12.03 12.25
C PHE A 92 -5.26 12.83 11.00
N PHE A 93 -4.82 14.07 11.20
CA PHE A 93 -4.18 14.88 10.15
C PHE A 93 -2.71 15.06 10.51
N VAL A 94 -1.85 14.79 9.54
CA VAL A 94 -0.40 14.86 9.67
C VAL A 94 0.11 15.80 8.59
N LYS A 95 0.48 17.02 8.98
CA LYS A 95 1.19 17.94 8.10
C LYS A 95 2.67 17.63 8.15
N VAL A 96 3.32 17.59 7.00
CA VAL A 96 4.76 17.38 6.89
C VAL A 96 5.38 18.44 6.01
N GLN A 97 6.50 18.99 6.47
CA GLN A 97 7.27 19.96 5.71
C GLN A 97 8.69 19.44 5.55
N SER A 98 9.10 19.18 4.32
CA SER A 98 10.45 18.73 4.02
C SER A 98 11.47 19.82 4.36
N ARG A 99 12.57 19.43 4.99
CA ARG A 99 13.69 20.33 5.33
C ARG A 99 14.75 20.44 4.21
N GLY A 100 14.57 19.75 3.08
CA GLY A 100 15.56 19.68 2.00
C GLY A 100 14.97 19.78 0.61
N GLU A 101 15.85 19.69 -0.40
CA GLU A 101 15.47 19.80 -1.82
C GLU A 101 14.67 18.59 -2.34
N GLU A 102 14.76 17.42 -1.69
CA GLU A 102 14.09 16.20 -2.10
C GLU A 102 12.65 16.05 -1.53
N LYS A 103 11.81 17.03 -1.81
CA LYS A 103 10.43 17.04 -1.29
C LYS A 103 9.63 15.79 -1.69
N GLU A 104 9.75 15.35 -2.93
CA GLU A 104 8.97 14.23 -3.46
C GLU A 104 9.39 12.89 -2.83
N SER A 105 10.68 12.60 -2.76
CA SER A 105 11.19 11.38 -2.13
C SER A 105 10.82 11.32 -0.64
N THR A 106 10.83 12.45 0.02
CA THR A 106 10.42 12.59 1.43
C THR A 106 8.92 12.28 1.60
N LEU A 107 8.05 12.83 0.75
CA LEU A 107 6.62 12.54 0.78
C LEU A 107 6.31 11.07 0.48
N MET A 108 7.05 10.45 -0.44
CA MET A 108 6.94 9.00 -0.72
C MET A 108 7.27 8.16 0.52
N ARG A 109 8.34 8.51 1.22
CA ARG A 109 8.75 7.84 2.48
C ARG A 109 7.69 8.00 3.56
N VAL A 110 7.17 9.22 3.75
CA VAL A 110 6.08 9.48 4.70
C VAL A 110 4.86 8.66 4.37
N GLY A 111 4.41 8.65 3.11
CA GLY A 111 3.26 7.84 2.67
C GLY A 111 3.44 6.35 2.96
N LYS A 112 4.64 5.80 2.71
CA LYS A 112 4.97 4.41 3.01
C LYS A 112 4.87 4.13 4.52
N VAL A 113 5.51 4.95 5.32
CA VAL A 113 5.56 4.82 6.78
C VAL A 113 4.16 4.93 7.40
N LEU A 114 3.33 5.87 6.95
CA LEU A 114 1.97 6.01 7.44
C LEU A 114 1.10 4.79 7.10
N LYS A 115 1.31 4.13 5.96
CA LYS A 115 0.63 2.86 5.65
C LYS A 115 1.03 1.73 6.59
N GLU A 116 2.26 1.73 7.06
CA GLU A 116 2.76 0.75 8.06
C GLU A 116 2.20 1.00 9.46
N CYS A 117 1.74 2.23 9.73
CA CYS A 117 1.11 2.59 11.02
C CYS A 117 -0.32 2.07 11.16
N VAL A 118 -1.00 1.71 10.10
CA VAL A 118 -2.44 1.40 10.06
C VAL A 118 -2.70 -0.06 9.70
N ARG A 119 -3.90 -0.55 10.06
CA ARG A 119 -4.34 -1.92 9.80
C ARG A 119 -5.16 -1.96 8.50
N VAL A 120 -4.53 -2.21 7.38
CA VAL A 120 -5.26 -2.39 6.11
C VAL A 120 -5.96 -3.76 6.11
N PRO A 121 -7.22 -3.88 5.69
CA PRO A 121 -8.07 -2.86 5.07
C PRO A 121 -8.99 -2.08 6.03
N LEU A 122 -8.89 -2.29 7.33
CA LEU A 122 -9.81 -1.66 8.31
C LEU A 122 -9.61 -0.15 8.41
N ASP A 123 -8.35 0.27 8.45
CA ASP A 123 -7.94 1.66 8.55
C ASP A 123 -7.53 2.18 7.17
N SER A 124 -7.48 3.49 7.01
CA SER A 124 -7.12 4.11 5.73
C SER A 124 -6.19 5.30 5.87
N VAL A 125 -5.34 5.48 4.87
CA VAL A 125 -4.43 6.63 4.73
C VAL A 125 -4.65 7.29 3.38
N GLY A 126 -4.80 8.60 3.36
CA GLY A 126 -4.94 9.40 2.15
C GLY A 126 -4.06 10.64 2.15
N ARG A 127 -3.78 11.15 0.97
CA ARG A 127 -3.12 12.45 0.79
C ARG A 127 -4.19 13.52 0.68
N TYR A 128 -4.34 14.32 1.73
CA TYR A 128 -5.38 15.35 1.79
C TYR A 128 -5.00 16.61 1.00
N SER A 129 -3.74 17.00 1.04
CA SER A 129 -3.15 18.10 0.26
C SER A 129 -1.68 17.81 -0.06
N ASP A 130 -0.97 18.78 -0.63
CA ASP A 130 0.43 18.63 -1.01
C ASP A 130 1.35 18.26 0.16
N ASP A 131 1.00 18.71 1.36
CA ASP A 131 1.79 18.57 2.58
C ASP A 131 1.01 17.94 3.74
N ILE A 132 -0.26 17.57 3.56
CA ILE A 132 -1.12 16.99 4.59
C ILE A 132 -1.56 15.59 4.20
N PHE A 133 -1.26 14.63 5.07
CA PHE A 133 -1.81 13.28 5.05
C PHE A 133 -2.96 13.20 6.05
N ALA A 134 -3.97 12.41 5.71
CA ALA A 134 -5.09 12.12 6.58
C ALA A 134 -5.20 10.61 6.78
N LEU A 135 -5.50 10.20 8.02
CA LEU A 135 -5.74 8.81 8.37
C LEU A 135 -7.05 8.71 9.14
N PHE A 136 -7.75 7.60 9.01
CA PHE A 136 -8.73 7.22 10.02
C PHE A 136 -8.47 5.81 10.52
N VAL A 137 -8.68 5.61 11.81
CA VAL A 137 -8.43 4.33 12.49
C VAL A 137 -9.72 3.93 13.19
N VAL A 138 -10.24 2.77 12.81
CA VAL A 138 -11.53 2.24 13.26
C VAL A 138 -11.39 1.55 14.61
N ASP A 139 -12.45 1.60 15.43
CA ASP A 139 -12.48 1.01 16.76
C ASP A 139 -11.41 1.60 17.70
N VAL A 140 -11.19 2.90 17.58
CA VAL A 140 -10.24 3.67 18.39
C VAL A 140 -10.94 4.84 19.04
N PRO A 141 -11.26 4.72 20.33
CA PRO A 141 -11.82 5.81 21.13
C PRO A 141 -10.75 6.84 21.49
N LYS A 142 -11.18 8.01 21.92
CA LYS A 142 -10.31 9.12 22.31
C LYS A 142 -9.22 8.74 23.31
N SER A 143 -9.53 7.86 24.25
CA SER A 143 -8.58 7.39 25.28
C SER A 143 -7.35 6.69 24.72
N VAL A 144 -7.44 6.14 23.50
CA VAL A 144 -6.35 5.42 22.81
C VAL A 144 -5.70 6.28 21.73
N ALA A 145 -6.38 7.33 21.26
CA ALA A 145 -5.94 8.16 20.15
C ALA A 145 -4.55 8.78 20.36
N SER A 146 -4.23 9.25 21.58
CA SER A 146 -2.91 9.81 21.90
C SER A 146 -1.78 8.80 21.69
N LYS A 147 -1.98 7.52 22.05
CA LYS A 147 -0.98 6.46 21.84
C LYS A 147 -0.72 6.19 20.36
N ILE A 148 -1.78 6.34 19.54
CA ILE A 148 -1.63 6.20 18.09
C ILE A 148 -0.91 7.42 17.50
N ALA A 149 -1.18 8.63 17.99
CA ALA A 149 -0.42 9.82 17.61
C ALA A 149 1.07 9.65 17.92
N GLU A 150 1.44 9.22 19.14
CA GLU A 150 2.81 8.91 19.52
C GLU A 150 3.46 7.83 18.62
N ARG A 151 2.68 6.82 18.26
CA ARG A 151 3.14 5.79 17.32
C ARG A 151 3.44 6.38 15.94
N ILE A 152 2.56 7.24 15.40
CA ILE A 152 2.79 7.94 14.13
C ILE A 152 4.04 8.81 14.23
N GLU A 153 4.22 9.57 15.31
CA GLU A 153 5.44 10.38 15.55
C GLU A 153 6.70 9.52 15.55
N ASN A 154 6.66 8.38 16.24
CA ASN A 154 7.80 7.46 16.30
C ASN A 154 8.21 6.91 14.93
N PHE A 155 7.27 6.74 14.01
CA PHE A 155 7.55 6.31 12.65
C PHE A 155 8.07 7.44 11.75
N ILE A 156 7.64 8.68 12.00
CA ILE A 156 8.03 9.85 11.17
C ILE A 156 9.37 10.46 11.63
N LYS A 157 9.73 10.35 12.91
CA LYS A 157 10.92 11.01 13.49
C LYS A 157 12.24 10.74 12.77
N ASP A 158 12.36 9.56 12.13
CA ASP A 158 13.57 9.16 11.39
C ASP A 158 13.60 9.71 9.95
N ILE A 159 12.56 10.46 9.57
CA ILE A 159 12.48 11.14 8.28
C ILE A 159 12.84 12.63 8.52
N PRO A 160 13.66 13.26 7.65
CA PRO A 160 14.07 14.65 7.81
C PRO A 160 12.94 15.63 7.45
N VAL A 161 11.89 15.64 8.26
CA VAL A 161 10.71 16.52 8.10
C VAL A 161 10.39 17.24 9.39
N GLU A 162 9.80 18.41 9.27
CA GLU A 162 8.98 18.98 10.33
C GLU A 162 7.58 18.45 10.20
N TYR A 163 6.96 18.09 11.31
CA TYR A 163 5.60 17.56 11.27
C TYR A 163 4.73 18.17 12.36
N LYS A 164 3.43 18.17 12.10
CA LYS A 164 2.39 18.57 13.05
C LYS A 164 1.25 17.59 12.94
N ILE A 165 0.80 17.04 14.06
CA ILE A 165 -0.26 16.05 14.14
C ILE A 165 -1.42 16.63 14.93
N ALA A 166 -2.63 16.45 14.39
CA ALA A 166 -3.87 16.73 15.12
C ALA A 166 -4.83 15.56 14.91
N PHE A 167 -5.67 15.28 15.88
CA PHE A 167 -6.67 14.23 15.78
C PHE A 167 -7.98 14.61 16.46
N LYS A 168 -9.07 13.94 16.04
CA LYS A 168 -10.39 14.01 16.64
C LYS A 168 -11.03 12.64 16.64
N SER A 169 -11.68 12.29 17.73
CA SER A 169 -12.32 11.00 17.94
C SER A 169 -13.83 11.14 17.92
N TYR A 170 -14.47 10.24 17.19
CA TYR A 170 -15.92 10.09 17.18
C TYR A 170 -16.33 9.03 18.23
N PRO A 171 -17.37 9.25 19.03
CA PRO A 171 -18.25 10.43 19.03
C PRO A 171 -17.81 11.57 19.98
N GLU A 172 -16.72 11.41 20.74
CA GLU A 172 -16.38 12.30 21.86
C GLU A 172 -16.04 13.74 21.43
N ASP A 173 -15.35 13.92 20.29
CA ASP A 173 -14.88 15.24 19.83
C ASP A 173 -15.77 15.85 18.74
N PHE A 174 -16.57 15.05 18.05
CA PHE A 174 -17.43 15.53 16.98
C PHE A 174 -18.58 14.56 16.65
N MET A 175 -19.64 15.14 16.10
CA MET A 175 -20.77 14.44 15.48
C MET A 175 -20.89 14.83 13.99
N ASP A 176 -20.39 16.00 13.62
CA ASP A 176 -20.39 16.53 12.26
C ASP A 176 -19.01 16.31 11.63
N LEU A 177 -18.96 15.47 10.61
CA LEU A 177 -17.73 15.09 9.94
C LEU A 177 -17.08 16.26 9.18
N GLU A 178 -17.87 17.07 8.47
CA GLU A 178 -17.35 18.19 7.68
C GLU A 178 -16.69 19.23 8.57
N LYS A 179 -17.33 19.53 9.68
CA LYS A 179 -16.79 20.43 10.70
C LYS A 179 -15.50 19.88 11.30
N ALA A 180 -15.47 18.59 11.65
CA ALA A 180 -14.29 17.93 12.19
C ALA A 180 -13.09 17.99 11.25
N VAL A 181 -13.30 17.70 9.96
CA VAL A 181 -12.26 17.76 8.91
C VAL A 181 -11.76 19.20 8.74
N SER A 182 -12.64 20.18 8.74
CA SER A 182 -12.26 21.61 8.63
C SER A 182 -11.42 22.06 9.84
N GLU A 183 -11.80 21.67 11.04
CA GLU A 183 -11.07 21.99 12.27
C GLU A 183 -9.70 21.32 12.33
N LEU A 184 -9.62 20.04 11.92
CA LEU A 184 -8.34 19.32 11.82
C LEU A 184 -7.38 19.98 10.84
N LYS A 185 -7.88 20.39 9.66
CA LYS A 185 -7.07 21.12 8.69
C LYS A 185 -6.52 22.42 9.29
N LYS A 186 -7.35 23.20 9.99
CA LYS A 186 -6.91 24.44 10.67
C LYS A 186 -5.90 24.16 11.77
N ALA A 187 -6.08 23.07 12.52
CA ALA A 187 -5.19 22.72 13.63
C ALA A 187 -3.77 22.38 13.17
N VAL A 188 -3.59 21.81 11.97
CA VAL A 188 -2.27 21.48 11.41
C VAL A 188 -1.71 22.58 10.49
N SER A 189 -2.55 23.51 10.01
CA SER A 189 -2.09 24.65 9.20
C SER A 189 -1.24 25.59 10.01
#